data_cfdcf7f78aa89e4ca3f2aa205012394d
#
_entry.id   cfdcf7f78aa89e4ca3f2aa205012394d
#
_cell.length_a   1.000
_cell.length_b   1.000
_cell.length_c   1.000
_cell.angle_alpha   90.00
_cell.angle_beta   90.00
_cell.angle_gamma   90.00
#
_symmetry.space_group_name_H-M   'P 1'
#
loop_
_entity.id
_entity.type
_entity.pdbx_description
1 polymer ?
#
loop_
_entity_poly.entity_id
_entity_poly.type
_entity_poly.pdbx_seq_one_letter_code
_entity_poly.pdbx_strand_id
1 'polypeptide(L)'
;MKTVEKVREELNDIKHYYANIKDFERVSSLIGKPAAIEMVERYNRHIKNAPIKLFNLYVCLYMDNNSQETVSIDWGYSVGHIKVLNKKLYEFFVEEFNKQN
;
A
#
# COMPACT_ATOMS: atom_id res chain seq x y z
N MET A 1 -8.94 -15.23 -5.96
CA MET A 1 -7.55 -15.28 -5.45
C MET A 1 -6.79 -14.05 -5.90
N LYS A 2 -6.08 -13.39 -5.00
CA LYS A 2 -5.25 -12.24 -5.35
C LYS A 2 -3.96 -12.68 -6.01
N THR A 3 -3.53 -11.93 -7.03
CA THR A 3 -2.24 -12.12 -7.69
C THR A 3 -1.33 -10.94 -7.36
N VAL A 4 -0.04 -11.07 -7.67
CA VAL A 4 0.92 -9.98 -7.50
C VAL A 4 0.51 -8.76 -8.33
N GLU A 5 0.07 -8.97 -9.56
CA GLU A 5 -0.38 -7.88 -10.43
C GLU A 5 -1.58 -7.15 -9.84
N LYS A 6 -2.52 -7.88 -9.26
CA LYS A 6 -3.70 -7.27 -8.65
C LYS A 6 -3.32 -6.46 -7.41
N VAL A 7 -2.43 -7.00 -6.59
CA VAL A 7 -1.92 -6.27 -5.41
C VAL A 7 -1.21 -5.00 -5.85
N ARG A 8 -0.37 -5.07 -6.87
CA ARG A 8 0.34 -3.89 -7.38
C ARG A 8 -0.63 -2.81 -7.86
N GLU A 9 -1.67 -3.20 -8.60
CA GLU A 9 -2.70 -2.26 -9.05
C GLU A 9 -3.43 -1.63 -7.87
N GLU A 10 -3.82 -2.43 -6.90
CA GLU A 10 -4.54 -1.93 -5.74
C GLU A 10 -3.67 -1.03 -4.86
N LEU A 11 -2.38 -1.34 -4.73
CA LEU A 11 -1.45 -0.47 -4.00
C LEU A 11 -1.26 0.87 -4.71
N ASN A 12 -1.25 0.89 -6.04
CA ASN A 12 -1.22 2.14 -6.79
C ASN A 12 -2.49 2.95 -6.55
N ASP A 13 -3.64 2.29 -6.46
CA ASP A 13 -4.90 2.96 -6.13
C ASP A 13 -4.87 3.54 -4.71
N ILE A 14 -4.28 2.81 -3.77
CA ILE A 14 -4.10 3.27 -2.39
C ILE A 14 -3.19 4.50 -2.36
N LYS A 15 -2.09 4.47 -3.11
CA LYS A 15 -1.19 5.61 -3.23
C LYS A 15 -1.95 6.84 -3.75
N HIS A 16 -2.78 6.65 -4.76
CA HIS A 16 -3.62 7.72 -5.32
C HIS A 16 -4.61 8.23 -4.29
N TYR A 17 -5.23 7.33 -3.51
CA TYR A 17 -6.15 7.73 -2.45
C TYR A 17 -5.47 8.68 -1.46
N TYR A 18 -4.31 8.30 -0.93
CA TYR A 18 -3.62 9.14 0.05
C TYR A 18 -3.13 10.46 -0.53
N ALA A 19 -2.79 10.50 -1.83
CA ALA A 19 -2.42 11.73 -2.49
C ALA A 19 -3.61 12.69 -2.64
N ASN A 20 -4.84 12.18 -2.61
CA ASN A 20 -6.07 12.96 -2.84
C ASN A 20 -7.10 12.75 -1.72
N ILE A 21 -6.62 12.55 -0.49
CA ILE A 21 -7.47 12.11 0.62
C ILE A 21 -8.64 13.09 0.92
N LYS A 22 -8.40 14.37 0.77
CA LYS A 22 -9.45 15.38 1.03
C LYS A 22 -10.60 15.28 0.03
N ASP A 23 -10.29 14.97 -1.23
CA ASP A 23 -11.32 14.79 -2.26
C ASP A 23 -12.16 13.54 -1.97
N PHE A 24 -11.51 12.44 -1.57
CA PHE A 24 -12.23 11.23 -1.20
C PHE A 24 -13.10 11.43 0.03
N GLU A 25 -12.63 12.18 1.03
CA GLU A 25 -13.39 12.49 2.23
C GLU A 25 -14.63 13.33 1.89
N ARG A 26 -14.48 14.32 1.00
CA ARG A 26 -15.59 15.16 0.56
C ARG A 26 -16.66 14.34 -0.15
N VAL A 27 -16.24 13.48 -1.08
CA VAL A 27 -17.17 12.61 -1.81
C VAL A 27 -17.89 11.67 -0.84
N SER A 28 -17.15 11.10 0.11
CA SER A 28 -17.71 10.19 1.11
C SER A 28 -18.80 10.88 1.96
N SER A 29 -18.61 12.15 2.30
CA SER A 29 -19.60 12.90 3.07
C SER A 29 -20.87 13.20 2.28
N LEU A 30 -20.78 13.25 0.95
CA LEU A 30 -21.91 13.58 0.07
C LEU A 30 -22.71 12.36 -0.37
N ILE A 31 -22.04 11.27 -0.75
CA ILE A 31 -22.70 10.12 -1.38
C ILE A 31 -22.44 8.79 -0.68
N GLY A 32 -21.79 8.81 0.47
CA GLY A 32 -21.45 7.61 1.20
C GLY A 32 -20.04 7.12 0.87
N LYS A 33 -19.65 6.02 1.53
CA LYS A 33 -18.27 5.53 1.52
C LYS A 33 -17.91 4.89 0.18
N PRO A 34 -16.96 5.46 -0.58
CA PRO A 34 -16.52 4.85 -1.84
C PRO A 34 -15.82 3.50 -1.62
N ALA A 35 -15.88 2.63 -2.62
CA ALA A 35 -15.21 1.33 -2.60
C ALA A 35 -13.69 1.46 -2.38
N ALA A 36 -13.09 2.56 -2.84
CA ALA A 36 -11.66 2.81 -2.65
C ALA A 36 -11.30 2.90 -1.16
N ILE A 37 -12.16 3.53 -0.35
CA ILE A 37 -11.91 3.66 1.09
C ILE A 37 -11.98 2.28 1.77
N GLU A 38 -12.94 1.46 1.38
CA GLU A 38 -13.06 0.10 1.92
C GLU A 38 -11.82 -0.74 1.59
N MET A 39 -11.30 -0.61 0.38
CA MET A 39 -10.08 -1.29 -0.05
C MET A 39 -8.88 -0.84 0.80
N VAL A 40 -8.72 0.47 1.01
CA VAL A 40 -7.65 1.03 1.84
C VAL A 40 -7.72 0.46 3.27
N GLU A 41 -8.91 0.45 3.85
CA GLU A 41 -9.10 -0.07 5.20
C GLU A 41 -8.73 -1.55 5.29
N ARG A 42 -9.07 -2.33 4.26
CA ARG A 42 -8.73 -3.76 4.20
C ARG A 42 -7.22 -3.96 4.18
N TYR A 43 -6.51 -3.24 3.31
CA TYR A 43 -5.05 -3.30 3.25
C TYR A 43 -4.43 -2.87 4.57
N ASN A 44 -4.96 -1.82 5.19
CA ASN A 44 -4.44 -1.31 6.47
C ASN A 44 -4.63 -2.33 7.61
N ARG A 45 -5.68 -3.13 7.56
CA ARG A 45 -5.85 -4.20 8.55
C ARG A 45 -4.79 -5.29 8.38
N HIS A 46 -4.51 -5.68 7.14
CA HIS A 46 -3.55 -6.76 6.87
C HIS A 46 -2.10 -6.35 7.08
N ILE A 47 -1.75 -5.09 6.80
CA ILE A 47 -0.35 -4.64 6.95
C ILE A 47 0.12 -4.73 8.40
N LYS A 48 -0.77 -4.71 9.37
CA LYS A 48 -0.42 -4.85 10.77
C LYS A 48 0.28 -6.17 11.09
N ASN A 49 0.09 -7.17 10.25
CA ASN A 49 0.70 -8.49 10.40
C ASN A 49 2.07 -8.60 9.73
N ALA A 50 2.53 -7.56 9.06
CA ALA A 50 3.78 -7.59 8.31
C ALA A 50 5.00 -7.42 9.21
N PRO A 51 6.17 -7.93 8.79
CA PRO A 51 7.43 -7.55 9.41
C PRO A 51 7.58 -6.02 9.39
N ILE A 52 8.22 -5.48 10.42
CA ILE A 52 8.30 -4.02 10.61
C ILE A 52 8.89 -3.30 9.39
N LYS A 53 9.85 -3.89 8.72
CA LYS A 53 10.47 -3.28 7.54
C LYS A 53 9.45 -3.13 6.41
N LEU A 54 8.61 -4.13 6.17
CA LEU A 54 7.57 -4.06 5.13
C LEU A 54 6.45 -3.11 5.54
N PHE A 55 6.10 -3.08 6.83
CA PHE A 55 5.15 -2.12 7.35
C PHE A 55 5.63 -0.68 7.07
N ASN A 56 6.88 -0.39 7.43
CA ASN A 56 7.45 0.94 7.21
C ASN A 56 7.54 1.30 5.73
N LEU A 57 7.86 0.32 4.88
CA LEU A 57 7.89 0.53 3.44
C LEU A 57 6.52 0.90 2.88
N TYR A 58 5.48 0.19 3.34
CA TYR A 58 4.10 0.50 2.96
C TYR A 58 3.74 1.95 3.32
N VAL A 59 4.05 2.36 4.53
CA VAL A 59 3.79 3.74 4.98
C VAL A 59 4.53 4.75 4.09
N CYS A 60 5.83 4.54 3.88
CA CYS A 60 6.66 5.49 3.14
C CYS A 60 6.25 5.61 1.67
N LEU A 61 6.01 4.49 1.00
CA LEU A 61 5.72 4.51 -0.43
C LEU A 61 4.27 4.83 -0.75
N TYR A 62 3.33 4.26 0.00
CA TYR A 62 1.92 4.28 -0.38
C TYR A 62 1.08 5.27 0.42
N MET A 63 1.37 5.48 1.68
CA MET A 63 0.66 6.46 2.49
C MET A 63 1.28 7.84 2.38
N ASP A 64 2.61 7.93 2.47
CA ASP A 64 3.34 9.21 2.43
C ASP A 64 3.76 9.60 1.02
N ASN A 65 3.55 8.76 0.04
CA ASN A 65 3.82 9.03 -1.39
C ASN A 65 5.28 9.38 -1.70
N ASN A 66 6.22 8.83 -0.94
CA ASN A 66 7.62 8.98 -1.27
C ASN A 66 7.99 8.10 -2.46
N SER A 67 8.93 8.58 -3.28
CA SER A 67 9.49 7.77 -4.36
C SER A 67 10.42 6.69 -3.80
N GLN A 68 10.69 5.66 -4.59
CA GLN A 68 11.66 4.63 -4.21
C GLN A 68 13.04 5.23 -4.02
N GLU A 69 13.41 6.23 -4.83
CA GLU A 69 14.68 6.94 -4.70
C GLU A 69 14.79 7.65 -3.35
N THR A 70 13.73 8.34 -2.95
CA THR A 70 13.70 9.03 -1.64
C THR A 70 13.87 8.03 -0.50
N VAL A 71 13.13 6.93 -0.53
CA VAL A 71 13.23 5.90 0.51
C VAL A 71 14.63 5.28 0.53
N SER A 72 15.22 5.04 -0.63
CA SER A 72 16.58 4.48 -0.72
C SER A 72 17.60 5.38 -0.03
N ILE A 73 17.51 6.69 -0.25
CA ILE A 73 18.39 7.67 0.40
C ILE A 73 18.17 7.67 1.91
N ASP A 74 16.91 7.76 2.33
CA ASP A 74 16.56 7.85 3.75
C ASP A 74 16.96 6.60 4.53
N TRP A 75 16.87 5.42 3.91
CA TRP A 75 17.16 4.16 4.57
C TRP A 75 18.60 3.69 4.37
N GLY A 76 19.37 4.35 3.50
CA GLY A 76 20.73 3.95 3.22
C GLY A 76 20.83 2.68 2.36
N TYR A 77 19.82 2.40 1.55
CA TYR A 77 19.79 1.26 0.63
C TYR A 77 19.88 1.73 -0.81
N SER A 78 20.27 0.82 -1.71
CA SER A 78 20.17 1.11 -3.15
C SER A 78 18.69 1.09 -3.59
N VAL A 79 18.39 1.77 -4.69
CA VAL A 79 17.05 1.72 -5.27
C VAL A 79 16.67 0.28 -5.65
N GLY A 80 17.63 -0.50 -6.16
CA GLY A 80 17.40 -1.91 -6.46
C GLY A 80 16.97 -2.71 -5.24
N HIS A 81 17.57 -2.42 -4.09
CA HIS A 81 17.18 -3.09 -2.85
C HIS A 81 15.74 -2.70 -2.43
N ILE A 82 15.38 -1.44 -2.58
CA ILE A 82 14.00 -0.99 -2.31
C ILE A 82 13.01 -1.70 -3.24
N LYS A 83 13.36 -1.89 -4.51
CA LYS A 83 12.49 -2.63 -5.45
C LYS A 83 12.29 -4.07 -5.01
N VAL A 84 13.33 -4.72 -4.51
CA VAL A 84 13.24 -6.08 -3.96
C VAL A 84 12.32 -6.12 -2.75
N LEU A 85 12.45 -5.16 -1.83
CA LEU A 85 11.58 -5.06 -0.65
C LEU A 85 10.13 -4.81 -1.05
N ASN A 86 9.90 -3.97 -2.07
CA ASN A 86 8.56 -3.69 -2.55
C ASN A 86 7.91 -4.95 -3.16
N LYS A 87 8.70 -5.76 -3.87
CA LYS A 87 8.20 -7.05 -4.39
C LYS A 87 7.82 -7.97 -3.23
N LYS A 88 8.63 -8.01 -2.17
CA LYS A 88 8.30 -8.80 -0.96
C LYS A 88 7.01 -8.30 -0.32
N LEU A 89 6.76 -7.00 -0.35
CA LEU A 89 5.52 -6.42 0.14
C LEU A 89 4.33 -6.92 -0.66
N TYR A 90 4.43 -6.95 -1.99
CA TYR A 90 3.37 -7.52 -2.84
C TYR A 90 3.10 -8.99 -2.46
N GLU A 91 4.16 -9.78 -2.32
CA GLU A 91 4.06 -11.19 -1.98
C GLU A 91 3.43 -11.38 -0.60
N PHE A 92 3.77 -10.51 0.36
CA PHE A 92 3.15 -10.51 1.68
C PHE A 92 1.63 -10.35 1.57
N PHE A 93 1.16 -9.35 0.82
CA PHE A 93 -0.27 -9.13 0.67
C PHE A 93 -0.96 -10.28 -0.07
N VAL A 94 -0.35 -10.81 -1.11
CA VAL A 94 -0.90 -11.99 -1.80
C VAL A 94 -1.11 -13.13 -0.81
N GLU A 95 -0.13 -13.41 0.01
CA GLU A 95 -0.22 -14.46 1.01
C GLU A 95 -1.30 -14.16 2.05
N GLU A 96 -1.35 -12.91 2.56
CA GLU A 96 -2.35 -12.51 3.55
C GLU A 96 -3.77 -12.67 3.03
N PHE A 97 -4.04 -12.18 1.83
CA PHE A 97 -5.39 -12.25 1.26
C PHE A 97 -5.80 -13.67 0.90
N ASN A 98 -4.84 -14.52 0.54
CA ASN A 98 -5.14 -15.90 0.14
C ASN A 98 -5.23 -16.87 1.33
N LYS A 99 -4.91 -16.43 2.53
CA LYS A 99 -5.10 -17.25 3.75
C LYS A 99 -6.56 -17.38 4.13
N GLN A 100 -7.39 -16.46 3.68
CA GLN A 100 -8.80 -16.40 4.06
C GLN A 100 -9.63 -17.13 3.02
N ASN A 101 -9.99 -18.34 3.29
CA ASN A 101 -10.87 -19.15 2.44
C ASN A 101 -12.19 -19.40 3.14
#